data_5569b1514c7ffbb96b96637fda68c851
#
_entry.id   5569b1514c7ffbb96b96637fda68c851
#
_cell.length_a   1.000
_cell.length_b   1.000
_cell.length_c   1.000
_cell.angle_alpha   90.00
_cell.angle_beta   90.00
_cell.angle_gamma   90.00
#
_symmetry.space_group_name_H-M   'P 1'
#
loop_
_entity.id
_entity.type
_entity.pdbx_description
1 polymer ?
#
loop_
_entity_poly.entity_id
_entity_poly.type
_entity_poly.pdbx_seq_one_letter_code
_entity_poly.pdbx_strand_id
1 'polypeptide(L)'
;YVSPENPLYERQNIRIEDIDLKDLVILSAGNCMRDQIIELCQAKRDMPSHYSFESGSLDTLMRIVDCTSCLTIIPEMAIEYIPADHHDRLKMLAKGATSRKIAVAVRRTYVKSSIIKALTDTIMANVPVAKA
;
A
#
# COMPACT_ATOMS: atom_id res chain seq x y z
N TYR A 1 4.40 -0.67 -6.56
CA TYR A 1 4.36 -1.62 -7.67
C TYR A 1 4.24 -0.85 -8.97
N VAL A 2 5.22 -1.01 -9.86
CA VAL A 2 5.41 -0.14 -11.01
C VAL A 2 5.47 -0.97 -12.30
N SER A 3 4.72 -0.55 -13.31
CA SER A 3 4.80 -1.16 -14.64
C SER A 3 6.18 -1.01 -15.26
N PRO A 4 6.69 -2.02 -15.99
CA PRO A 4 7.93 -1.88 -16.76
C PRO A 4 7.90 -0.75 -17.82
N GLU A 5 6.71 -0.34 -18.26
CA GLU A 5 6.52 0.75 -19.21
C GLU A 5 6.51 2.14 -18.56
N ASN A 6 6.48 2.21 -17.20
CA ASN A 6 6.46 3.47 -16.49
C ASN A 6 7.89 4.04 -16.29
N PRO A 7 8.11 5.34 -16.48
CA PRO A 7 9.43 5.95 -16.30
C PRO A 7 10.07 5.75 -14.91
N LEU A 8 9.25 5.47 -13.88
CA LEU A 8 9.73 5.21 -12.53
C LEU A 8 10.27 3.78 -12.34
N TYR A 9 10.09 2.89 -13.32
CA TYR A 9 10.53 1.50 -13.24
C TYR A 9 12.05 1.35 -13.02
N GLU A 10 12.85 2.20 -13.64
CA GLU A 10 14.31 2.20 -13.50
C GLU A 10 14.80 2.69 -12.12
N ARG A 11 13.91 3.28 -11.31
CA ARG A 11 14.27 3.80 -9.98
C ARG A 11 14.06 2.74 -8.92
N GLN A 12 15.03 2.62 -7.99
CA GLN A 12 14.90 1.74 -6.82
C GLN A 12 14.12 2.40 -5.68
N ASN A 13 14.27 3.71 -5.53
CA ASN A 13 13.58 4.50 -4.52
C ASN A 13 12.76 5.59 -5.21
N ILE A 14 11.48 5.68 -4.87
CA ILE A 14 10.53 6.63 -5.41
C ILE A 14 10.06 7.54 -4.28
N ARG A 15 10.06 8.85 -4.52
CA ARG A 15 9.44 9.81 -3.61
C ARG A 15 7.99 10.06 -4.05
N ILE A 16 7.15 10.46 -3.11
CA ILE A 16 5.75 10.79 -3.42
C ILE A 16 5.67 11.89 -4.49
N GLU A 17 6.60 12.83 -4.47
CA GLU A 17 6.67 13.92 -5.44
C GLU A 17 6.99 13.45 -6.86
N ASP A 18 7.62 12.29 -7.01
CA ASP A 18 7.97 11.72 -8.32
C ASP A 18 6.77 11.05 -9.01
N ILE A 19 5.72 10.70 -8.25
CA ILE A 19 4.54 9.99 -8.77
C ILE A 19 3.64 10.96 -9.54
N ASP A 20 3.38 10.69 -10.81
CA ASP A 20 2.30 11.35 -11.53
C ASP A 20 0.97 10.69 -11.15
N LEU A 21 0.03 11.50 -10.67
CA LEU A 21 -1.28 11.02 -10.23
C LEU A 21 -2.15 10.48 -11.38
N LYS A 22 -1.82 10.84 -12.62
CA LYS A 22 -2.50 10.31 -13.81
C LYS A 22 -2.17 8.83 -14.04
N ASP A 23 -0.98 8.41 -13.62
CA ASP A 23 -0.52 7.02 -13.77
C ASP A 23 -0.83 6.19 -12.52
N LEU A 24 -1.33 6.83 -11.45
CA LEU A 24 -1.63 6.15 -10.20
C LEU A 24 -3.00 5.48 -10.25
N VAL A 25 -3.03 4.15 -10.09
CA VAL A 25 -4.25 3.38 -9.87
C VAL A 25 -4.43 3.09 -8.38
N ILE A 26 -5.65 3.21 -7.86
CA ILE A 26 -5.94 3.12 -6.43
C ILE A 26 -7.12 2.20 -6.14
N LEU A 27 -7.23 1.80 -4.88
CA LEU A 27 -8.40 1.07 -4.39
C LEU A 27 -9.65 1.97 -4.40
N SER A 28 -10.81 1.36 -4.65
CA SER A 28 -12.10 2.04 -4.66
C SER A 28 -12.50 2.59 -3.29
N ALA A 29 -13.47 3.49 -3.27
CA ALA A 29 -14.01 4.12 -2.07
C ALA A 29 -14.42 3.08 -1.02
N GLY A 30 -14.20 3.42 0.26
CA GLY A 30 -14.45 2.52 1.41
C GLY A 30 -13.25 1.66 1.81
N ASN A 31 -12.17 1.67 1.04
CA ASN A 31 -10.92 1.03 1.45
C ASN A 31 -10.03 2.03 2.21
N CYS A 32 -9.70 1.70 3.46
CA CYS A 32 -8.88 2.57 4.31
C CYS A 32 -7.47 2.85 3.76
N MET A 33 -6.94 1.99 2.90
CA MET A 33 -5.66 2.22 2.23
C MET A 33 -5.77 3.30 1.15
N ARG A 34 -6.93 3.39 0.48
CA ARG A 34 -7.21 4.47 -0.47
C ARG A 34 -7.06 5.85 0.18
N ASP A 35 -7.73 6.03 1.32
CA ASP A 35 -7.72 7.31 2.02
C ASP A 35 -6.31 7.73 2.44
N GLN A 36 -5.50 6.77 2.87
CA GLN A 36 -4.10 7.00 3.20
C GLN A 36 -3.26 7.40 1.98
N ILE A 37 -3.46 6.74 0.84
CA ILE A 37 -2.76 7.08 -0.41
C ILE A 37 -3.16 8.49 -0.86
N ILE A 38 -4.45 8.81 -0.78
CA ILE A 38 -4.95 10.16 -1.09
C ILE A 38 -4.31 11.21 -0.17
N GLU A 39 -4.28 10.96 1.13
CA GLU A 39 -3.69 11.85 2.12
C GLU A 39 -2.20 12.10 1.84
N LEU A 40 -1.45 11.05 1.51
CA LEU A 40 -0.05 11.15 1.08
C LEU A 40 0.13 12.03 -0.16
N CYS A 41 -0.76 11.88 -1.13
CA CYS A 41 -0.69 12.59 -2.39
C CYS A 41 -1.26 14.02 -2.29
N GLN A 42 -2.10 14.33 -1.29
CA GLN A 42 -2.70 15.66 -1.07
C GLN A 42 -1.68 16.75 -0.74
N ALA A 43 -0.45 16.40 -0.38
CA ALA A 43 0.65 17.34 -0.30
C ALA A 43 0.97 17.99 -1.67
N LYS A 44 0.50 17.42 -2.79
CA LYS A 44 0.51 18.01 -4.13
C LYS A 44 -0.76 18.84 -4.34
N ARG A 45 -0.61 20.15 -4.52
CA ARG A 45 -1.70 21.14 -4.57
C ARG A 45 -2.69 21.02 -5.73
N ASP A 46 -2.44 20.19 -6.72
CA ASP A 46 -3.27 20.04 -7.92
C ASP A 46 -3.65 18.58 -8.14
N MET A 47 -4.54 18.07 -7.27
CA MET A 47 -5.08 16.71 -7.44
C MET A 47 -6.06 16.71 -8.62
N PRO A 48 -5.87 15.87 -9.65
CA PRO A 48 -6.92 15.62 -10.62
C PRO A 48 -8.14 15.02 -9.88
N SER A 49 -9.34 15.42 -10.26
CA SER A 49 -10.59 14.91 -9.68
C SER A 49 -10.84 13.43 -9.97
N HIS A 50 -10.02 12.83 -10.82
CA HIS A 50 -10.17 11.43 -11.26
C HIS A 50 -8.80 10.75 -11.31
N TYR A 51 -8.72 9.57 -10.69
CA TYR A 51 -7.64 8.61 -10.86
C TYR A 51 -7.90 7.78 -12.11
N SER A 52 -6.84 7.24 -12.74
CA SER A 52 -6.96 6.48 -13.98
C SER A 52 -7.88 5.27 -13.85
N PHE A 53 -7.79 4.55 -12.71
CA PHE A 53 -8.63 3.39 -12.42
C PHE A 53 -8.82 3.23 -10.91
N GLU A 54 -9.98 2.68 -10.54
CA GLU A 54 -10.29 2.26 -9.17
C GLU A 54 -10.74 0.80 -9.17
N SER A 55 -10.26 0.02 -8.19
CA SER A 55 -10.69 -1.38 -8.01
C SER A 55 -10.88 -1.71 -6.53
N GLY A 56 -11.80 -2.62 -6.23
CA GLY A 56 -12.00 -3.15 -4.89
C GLY A 56 -10.93 -4.14 -4.42
N SER A 57 -10.03 -4.58 -5.31
CA SER A 57 -9.03 -5.60 -5.04
C SER A 57 -7.63 -5.13 -5.40
N LEU A 58 -6.67 -5.36 -4.49
CA LEU A 58 -5.26 -5.09 -4.72
C LEU A 58 -4.68 -5.97 -5.85
N ASP A 59 -5.08 -7.23 -5.93
CA ASP A 59 -4.68 -8.13 -7.01
C ASP A 59 -5.14 -7.61 -8.38
N THR A 60 -6.36 -7.10 -8.46
CA THR A 60 -6.85 -6.48 -9.70
C THR A 60 -6.06 -5.23 -10.06
N LEU A 61 -5.68 -4.39 -9.08
CA LEU A 61 -4.83 -3.23 -9.36
C LEU A 61 -3.47 -3.63 -9.90
N MET A 62 -2.83 -4.63 -9.32
CA MET A 62 -1.55 -5.13 -9.81
C MET A 62 -1.66 -5.65 -11.25
N ARG A 63 -2.74 -6.36 -11.58
CA ARG A 63 -3.00 -6.82 -12.96
C ARG A 63 -3.22 -5.67 -13.94
N ILE A 64 -3.87 -4.59 -13.50
CA ILE A 64 -4.01 -3.38 -14.31
C ILE A 64 -2.62 -2.76 -14.58
N VAL A 65 -1.79 -2.66 -13.55
CA VAL A 65 -0.41 -2.19 -13.69
C VAL A 65 0.40 -3.07 -14.64
N ASP A 66 0.22 -4.39 -14.59
CA ASP A 66 0.90 -5.33 -15.47
C ASP A 66 0.56 -5.14 -16.96
N CYS A 67 -0.62 -4.59 -17.25
CA CYS A 67 -1.14 -4.40 -18.61
C CYS A 67 -1.09 -2.95 -19.09
N THR A 68 -0.56 -2.03 -18.28
CA THR A 68 -0.56 -0.59 -18.58
C THR A 68 0.77 0.04 -18.18
N SER A 69 0.97 1.33 -18.46
CA SER A 69 2.10 2.11 -17.97
C SER A 69 1.88 2.71 -16.56
N CYS A 70 0.90 2.22 -15.83
CA CYS A 70 0.52 2.73 -14.51
C CYS A 70 1.41 2.21 -13.38
N LEU A 71 1.12 2.69 -12.18
CA LEU A 71 1.69 2.22 -10.91
C LEU A 71 0.63 2.17 -9.83
N THR A 72 0.88 1.43 -8.75
CA THR A 72 0.04 1.43 -7.55
C THR A 72 0.89 1.37 -6.29
N ILE A 73 0.34 1.83 -5.18
CA ILE A 73 1.00 1.73 -3.86
C ILE A 73 0.42 0.50 -3.15
N ILE A 74 1.29 -0.39 -2.72
CA ILE A 74 0.94 -1.62 -2.01
C ILE A 74 1.53 -1.62 -0.59
N PRO A 75 0.90 -2.29 0.38
CA PRO A 75 1.48 -2.46 1.70
C PRO A 75 2.65 -3.46 1.64
N GLU A 76 3.68 -3.24 2.45
CA GLU A 76 4.84 -4.14 2.54
C GLU A 76 4.44 -5.59 2.81
N MET A 77 3.40 -5.80 3.62
CA MET A 77 2.88 -7.15 3.91
C MET A 77 2.28 -7.87 2.69
N ALA A 78 1.97 -7.16 1.61
CA ALA A 78 1.50 -7.80 0.37
C ALA A 78 2.63 -8.38 -0.47
N ILE A 79 3.87 -8.00 -0.23
CA ILE A 79 5.05 -8.44 -1.00
C ILE A 79 5.20 -9.96 -0.99
N GLU A 80 4.92 -10.59 0.15
CA GLU A 80 5.00 -12.05 0.31
C GLU A 80 4.10 -12.83 -0.66
N TYR A 81 3.01 -12.20 -1.11
CA TYR A 81 2.03 -12.81 -2.02
C TYR A 81 2.29 -12.49 -3.50
N ILE A 82 3.31 -11.71 -3.80
CA ILE A 82 3.65 -11.33 -5.16
C ILE A 82 4.59 -12.38 -5.77
N PRO A 83 4.27 -12.90 -6.96
CA PRO A 83 5.13 -13.84 -7.67
C PRO A 83 6.56 -13.32 -7.84
N ALA A 84 7.54 -14.21 -7.71
CA ALA A 84 8.96 -13.83 -7.74
C ALA A 84 9.40 -13.17 -9.05
N ASP A 85 8.77 -13.53 -10.16
CA ASP A 85 8.98 -12.96 -11.49
C ASP A 85 8.42 -11.52 -11.65
N HIS A 86 7.69 -11.02 -10.64
CA HIS A 86 7.20 -9.64 -10.58
C HIS A 86 7.92 -8.79 -9.51
N HIS A 87 8.92 -9.34 -8.82
CA HIS A 87 9.64 -8.61 -7.78
C HIS A 87 10.47 -7.44 -8.32
N ASP A 88 10.86 -7.46 -9.57
CA ASP A 88 11.53 -6.36 -10.27
C ASP A 88 10.67 -5.08 -10.37
N ARG A 89 9.34 -5.23 -10.29
CA ARG A 89 8.35 -4.14 -10.29
C ARG A 89 8.18 -3.48 -8.93
N LEU A 90 8.72 -4.10 -7.87
CA LEU A 90 8.67 -3.56 -6.52
C LEU A 90 9.69 -2.44 -6.35
N LYS A 91 9.24 -1.26 -5.99
CA LYS A 91 10.06 -0.09 -5.71
C LYS A 91 9.75 0.43 -4.32
N MET A 92 10.77 0.87 -3.61
CA MET A 92 10.59 1.40 -2.25
C MET A 92 10.14 2.86 -2.30
N LEU A 93 9.13 3.20 -1.52
CA LEU A 93 8.85 4.61 -1.22
C LEU A 93 9.92 5.15 -0.27
N ALA A 94 10.38 6.37 -0.54
CA ALA A 94 11.41 7.02 0.26
C ALA A 94 10.98 7.10 1.74
N LYS A 95 11.96 6.99 2.63
CA LYS A 95 11.76 6.96 4.09
C LYS A 95 10.93 8.15 4.56
N GLY A 96 9.98 7.88 5.46
CA GLY A 96 9.06 8.87 6.03
C GLY A 96 7.71 8.98 5.32
N ALA A 97 7.53 8.28 4.19
CA ALA A 97 6.28 8.38 3.45
C ALA A 97 5.08 7.80 4.21
N THR A 98 5.22 6.62 4.84
CA THR A 98 4.07 6.00 5.53
C THR A 98 4.44 4.88 6.49
N SER A 99 3.84 4.92 7.65
CA SER A 99 3.63 3.73 8.48
C SER A 99 2.14 3.62 8.82
N ARG A 100 1.62 2.41 8.86
CA ARG A 100 0.25 2.14 9.25
C ARG A 100 0.21 1.52 10.63
N LYS A 101 -0.55 2.13 11.55
CA LYS A 101 -0.81 1.54 12.85
C LYS A 101 -1.96 0.53 12.71
N ILE A 102 -1.71 -0.72 13.08
CA ILE A 102 -2.72 -1.75 13.22
C ILE A 102 -3.04 -1.88 14.70
N ALA A 103 -4.32 -1.87 15.07
CA ALA A 103 -4.76 -1.94 16.45
C ALA A 103 -5.77 -3.06 16.63
N VAL A 104 -5.70 -3.74 17.75
CA VAL A 104 -6.73 -4.67 18.21
C VAL A 104 -7.75 -3.89 19.03
N ALA A 105 -8.99 -3.78 18.53
CA ALA A 105 -10.07 -3.12 19.24
C ALA A 105 -10.97 -4.16 19.92
N VAL A 106 -11.23 -3.96 21.19
CA VAL A 106 -12.11 -4.83 21.98
C VAL A 106 -13.17 -4.01 22.71
N ARG A 107 -14.34 -4.63 22.95
CA ARG A 107 -15.37 -3.99 23.73
C ARG A 107 -14.87 -3.79 25.17
N ARG A 108 -15.14 -2.63 25.79
CA ARG A 108 -14.71 -2.29 27.16
C ARG A 108 -15.10 -3.33 28.23
N THR A 109 -16.20 -4.05 28.00
CA THR A 109 -16.72 -5.09 28.90
C THR A 109 -16.25 -6.50 28.53
N TYR A 110 -15.26 -6.63 27.65
CA TYR A 110 -14.77 -7.94 27.24
C TYR A 110 -13.94 -8.59 28.35
N VAL A 111 -14.38 -9.77 28.82
CA VAL A 111 -13.87 -10.40 30.05
C VAL A 111 -12.66 -11.32 29.79
N LYS A 112 -12.47 -11.79 28.55
CA LYS A 112 -11.43 -12.79 28.21
C LYS A 112 -10.10 -12.12 27.80
N SER A 113 -9.51 -11.33 28.69
CA SER A 113 -8.26 -10.61 28.44
C SER A 113 -7.08 -11.50 28.07
N SER A 114 -7.03 -12.73 28.61
CA SER A 114 -5.97 -13.71 28.30
C SER A 114 -5.98 -14.14 26.81
N ILE A 115 -7.17 -14.27 26.21
CA ILE A 115 -7.30 -14.61 24.78
C ILE A 115 -6.82 -13.44 23.91
N ILE A 116 -7.20 -12.22 24.26
CA ILE A 116 -6.75 -11.02 23.55
C ILE A 116 -5.23 -10.88 23.65
N LYS A 117 -4.67 -11.12 24.84
CA LYS A 117 -3.23 -11.09 25.02
C LYS A 117 -2.53 -12.15 24.15
N ALA A 118 -2.98 -13.39 24.19
CA ALA A 118 -2.40 -14.47 23.37
C ALA A 118 -2.49 -14.16 21.86
N LEU A 119 -3.63 -13.64 21.40
CA LEU A 119 -3.81 -13.21 20.00
C LEU A 119 -2.83 -12.08 19.65
N THR A 120 -2.73 -11.06 20.49
CA THR A 120 -1.82 -9.93 20.26
C THR A 120 -0.36 -10.39 20.23
N ASP A 121 0.05 -11.23 21.18
CA ASP A 121 1.40 -11.77 21.24
C ASP A 121 1.72 -12.59 19.98
N THR A 122 0.76 -13.40 19.50
CA THR A 122 0.91 -14.18 18.25
C THR A 122 1.03 -13.26 17.03
N ILE A 123 0.19 -12.23 16.93
CA ILE A 123 0.27 -11.26 15.84
C ILE A 123 1.64 -10.58 15.85
N MET A 124 2.08 -10.09 17.00
CA MET A 124 3.38 -9.41 17.14
C MET A 124 4.56 -10.30 16.78
N ALA A 125 4.47 -11.60 17.07
CA ALA A 125 5.52 -12.58 16.72
C ALA A 125 5.59 -12.87 15.21
N ASN A 126 4.52 -12.62 14.47
CA ASN A 126 4.41 -12.94 13.04
C ASN A 126 4.35 -11.70 12.12
N VAL A 127 4.28 -10.49 12.69
CA VAL A 127 4.36 -9.26 11.88
C VAL A 127 5.83 -8.99 11.54
N PRO A 128 6.18 -8.80 10.27
CA PRO A 128 7.52 -8.35 9.90
C PRO A 128 7.79 -7.02 10.61
N VAL A 129 8.78 -7.00 11.49
CA VAL A 129 9.24 -5.75 12.11
C VAL A 129 9.85 -4.92 11.00
N ALA A 130 9.25 -3.79 10.66
CA ALA A 130 9.86 -2.85 9.73
C ALA A 130 11.28 -2.57 10.23
N LYS A 131 12.28 -3.02 9.47
CA LYS A 131 13.67 -2.66 9.76
C LYS A 131 13.79 -1.16 9.56
N ALA A 132 13.91 -0.45 10.69
CA ALA A 132 14.08 1.00 10.74
C ALA A 132 15.35 1.45 9.98
#